data_5102ad44562adab4d8124026b5e2b00b
#
_entry.id   5102ad44562adab4d8124026b5e2b00b
#
_cell.length_a   1.000
_cell.length_b   1.000
_cell.length_c   1.000
_cell.angle_alpha   90.00
_cell.angle_beta   90.00
_cell.angle_gamma   90.00
#
_symmetry.space_group_name_H-M   'P 1'
#
loop_
_entity.id
_entity.type
_entity.pdbx_description
1 polymer ?
#
loop_
_entity_poly.entity_id
_entity_poly.type
_entity_poly.pdbx_seq_one_letter_code
_entity_poly.pdbx_strand_id
1 'polypeptide(L)'
;MRRSALAALLLVVLAATGCGITGSAEIEAPVSVYVSLPLTGARGAEGRDAADGARFALEEAQGKAGSLGIRAHFLDDARGKPWDPVAVGENARSAVQDHSTAAYIGELDSEPTRGSAPITNQAGIVQVSPGAGAVDLTAPAAGYPDTPDRYRPSGSVSFARTVPADDVVVEAAAAWASELGVTSAAVTSDGSTFQDLAAGEFKSAAADHGIGVSPAEPPGHVAVAPEGKERAVYDPATARLTIYGSATRTLQVSAELDPSQLPDRGFAARFAKRFHRDPGPYAAYGYESMALVLQGIREAGTDASSFRDDVRNAVIGAHRDDTVLGSYSITSEGDTTECMIQRYRVRGSRRVPIGAPCPPE
;
A
#
# COMPACT_ATOMS: atom_id res chain seq x y z
N MET A 1 51.15 -84.53 6.83
CA MET A 1 50.71 -83.82 5.64
C MET A 1 49.47 -82.95 6.04
N ARG A 2 49.65 -81.77 6.41
CA ARG A 2 48.54 -80.75 6.60
C ARG A 2 49.09 -79.39 6.20
N ARG A 3 48.54 -78.81 5.13
CA ARG A 3 48.87 -77.47 4.64
C ARG A 3 47.96 -76.49 5.32
N SER A 4 48.54 -75.60 6.07
CA SER A 4 47.85 -74.46 6.68
C SER A 4 47.88 -73.24 5.70
N ALA A 5 46.73 -72.78 5.27
CA ALA A 5 46.57 -71.52 4.49
C ALA A 5 46.38 -70.35 5.42
N LEU A 6 47.29 -69.37 5.39
CA LEU A 6 47.13 -68.09 6.01
C LEU A 6 46.24 -67.26 5.10
N ALA A 7 45.07 -66.77 5.62
CA ALA A 7 44.24 -65.75 5.03
C ALA A 7 44.69 -64.41 5.54
N ALA A 8 45.23 -63.54 4.66
CA ALA A 8 45.52 -62.17 4.98
C ALA A 8 44.24 -61.31 4.83
N LEU A 9 43.80 -60.74 5.94
CA LEU A 9 42.63 -59.79 5.99
C LEU A 9 43.12 -58.40 5.63
N LEU A 10 42.79 -57.91 4.43
CA LEU A 10 43.06 -56.54 4.02
C LEU A 10 41.96 -55.63 4.58
N LEU A 11 42.27 -54.81 5.57
CA LEU A 11 41.39 -53.79 6.10
C LEU A 11 41.47 -52.57 5.19
N VAL A 12 40.46 -52.33 4.33
CA VAL A 12 40.31 -51.09 3.57
C VAL A 12 39.63 -50.08 4.47
N VAL A 13 40.38 -49.09 4.98
CA VAL A 13 39.84 -47.93 5.65
C VAL A 13 39.35 -46.95 4.56
N LEU A 14 38.04 -46.91 4.31
CA LEU A 14 37.42 -45.81 3.56
C LEU A 14 37.45 -44.54 4.44
N ALA A 15 38.39 -43.66 4.15
CA ALA A 15 38.30 -42.29 4.63
C ALA A 15 37.16 -41.57 3.87
N ALA A 16 35.99 -41.48 4.48
CA ALA A 16 34.94 -40.63 4.01
C ALA A 16 35.35 -39.16 4.26
N THR A 17 35.98 -38.52 3.30
CA THR A 17 36.10 -37.07 3.24
C THR A 17 34.72 -36.52 2.98
N GLY A 18 33.99 -36.27 4.04
CA GLY A 18 32.78 -35.43 4.00
C GLY A 18 33.18 -34.00 3.65
N CYS A 19 33.20 -33.64 2.37
CA CYS A 19 33.08 -32.25 1.98
C CYS A 19 31.70 -31.78 2.46
N GLY A 20 31.67 -31.12 3.57
CA GLY A 20 30.53 -30.30 3.93
C GLY A 20 30.39 -29.15 2.91
N ILE A 21 29.62 -29.40 1.86
CA ILE A 21 29.17 -28.33 0.98
C ILE A 21 28.08 -27.61 1.77
N THR A 22 28.47 -26.64 2.62
CA THR A 22 27.59 -25.60 3.15
C THR A 22 27.49 -24.50 2.11
N GLY A 23 27.12 -24.84 0.90
CA GLY A 23 26.70 -23.84 -0.10
C GLY A 23 25.22 -23.62 0.11
N SER A 24 24.82 -22.39 0.43
CA SER A 24 23.42 -21.98 0.33
C SER A 24 22.92 -22.29 -1.08
N ALA A 25 21.73 -22.87 -1.21
CA ALA A 25 21.12 -23.06 -2.53
C ALA A 25 20.79 -21.68 -3.11
N GLU A 26 21.27 -21.41 -4.32
CA GLU A 26 20.95 -20.17 -5.03
C GLU A 26 19.67 -20.32 -5.85
N ILE A 27 18.91 -19.22 -5.96
CA ILE A 27 17.73 -19.14 -6.83
C ILE A 27 18.20 -18.95 -8.27
N GLU A 28 18.02 -19.96 -9.11
CA GLU A 28 18.37 -19.91 -10.53
C GLU A 28 17.17 -19.64 -11.44
N ALA A 29 15.94 -19.82 -10.93
CA ALA A 29 14.69 -19.67 -11.68
C ALA A 29 14.10 -18.27 -11.50
N PRO A 30 13.21 -17.80 -12.42
CA PRO A 30 12.45 -16.60 -12.20
C PRO A 30 11.60 -16.70 -10.93
N VAL A 31 11.54 -15.61 -10.15
CA VAL A 31 10.67 -15.52 -8.98
C VAL A 31 9.32 -14.88 -9.35
N SER A 32 8.29 -15.22 -8.60
CA SER A 32 6.91 -14.75 -8.84
C SER A 32 6.58 -13.54 -7.97
N VAL A 33 5.88 -12.55 -8.57
CA VAL A 33 5.21 -11.45 -7.88
C VAL A 33 3.73 -11.53 -8.21
N TYR A 34 2.89 -11.68 -7.20
CA TYR A 34 1.44 -11.71 -7.35
C TYR A 34 0.89 -10.30 -7.20
N VAL A 35 0.01 -9.89 -8.11
CA VAL A 35 -0.65 -8.58 -8.12
C VAL A 35 -2.15 -8.82 -8.11
N SER A 36 -2.80 -8.55 -6.98
CA SER A 36 -4.23 -8.76 -6.75
C SER A 36 -4.91 -7.42 -6.59
N LEU A 37 -5.75 -7.07 -7.53
CA LEU A 37 -6.39 -5.76 -7.63
C LEU A 37 -7.80 -5.92 -8.21
N PRO A 38 -8.74 -4.98 -7.97
CA PRO A 38 -10.07 -5.03 -8.56
C PRO A 38 -9.99 -4.72 -10.06
N LEU A 39 -9.83 -5.75 -10.91
CA LEU A 39 -9.74 -5.56 -12.36
C LEU A 39 -11.10 -5.42 -13.05
N THR A 40 -12.18 -5.78 -12.34
CA THR A 40 -13.57 -5.69 -12.80
C THR A 40 -14.44 -4.97 -11.75
N GLY A 41 -15.74 -4.77 -12.07
CA GLY A 41 -16.68 -4.13 -11.14
C GLY A 41 -16.51 -2.63 -10.98
N ALA A 42 -17.06 -2.09 -9.89
CA ALA A 42 -17.15 -0.64 -9.66
C ALA A 42 -15.78 0.04 -9.51
N ARG A 43 -14.80 -0.66 -8.91
CA ARG A 43 -13.42 -0.18 -8.74
C ARG A 43 -12.48 -0.64 -9.87
N GLY A 44 -13.03 -1.26 -10.91
CA GLY A 44 -12.23 -1.87 -11.98
C GLY A 44 -11.38 -0.90 -12.80
N ALA A 45 -11.77 0.38 -12.86
CA ALA A 45 -10.97 1.39 -13.54
C ALA A 45 -9.69 1.71 -12.76
N GLU A 46 -9.83 1.94 -11.45
CA GLU A 46 -8.73 2.25 -10.53
C GLU A 46 -7.80 1.03 -10.36
N GLY A 47 -8.36 -0.17 -10.24
CA GLY A 47 -7.56 -1.40 -10.13
C GLY A 47 -6.74 -1.67 -11.39
N ARG A 48 -7.32 -1.50 -12.59
CA ARG A 48 -6.57 -1.59 -13.85
C ARG A 48 -5.51 -0.50 -13.98
N ASP A 49 -5.78 0.67 -13.45
CA ASP A 49 -4.83 1.77 -13.44
C ASP A 49 -3.58 1.44 -12.62
N ALA A 50 -3.76 0.93 -11.40
CA ALA A 50 -2.67 0.44 -10.55
C ALA A 50 -1.94 -0.77 -11.20
N ALA A 51 -2.70 -1.72 -11.81
CA ALA A 51 -2.12 -2.87 -12.48
C ALA A 51 -1.25 -2.47 -13.68
N ASP A 52 -1.69 -1.48 -14.47
CA ASP A 52 -0.90 -0.96 -15.59
C ASP A 52 0.34 -0.21 -15.10
N GLY A 53 0.25 0.52 -13.96
CA GLY A 53 1.41 1.10 -13.29
C GLY A 53 2.44 0.03 -12.90
N ALA A 54 1.98 -1.05 -12.25
CA ALA A 54 2.85 -2.16 -11.86
C ALA A 54 3.49 -2.86 -13.09
N ARG A 55 2.72 -3.06 -14.18
CA ARG A 55 3.27 -3.58 -15.44
C ARG A 55 4.33 -2.65 -16.01
N PHE A 56 4.09 -1.35 -15.96
CA PHE A 56 5.01 -0.36 -16.52
C PHE A 56 6.35 -0.35 -15.77
N ALA A 57 6.34 -0.40 -14.43
CA ALA A 57 7.57 -0.52 -13.64
C ALA A 57 8.35 -1.79 -13.98
N LEU A 58 7.67 -2.93 -14.12
CA LEU A 58 8.30 -4.19 -14.49
C LEU A 58 8.88 -4.15 -15.91
N GLU A 59 8.20 -3.51 -16.86
CA GLU A 59 8.70 -3.35 -18.23
C GLU A 59 9.93 -2.42 -18.28
N GLU A 60 9.92 -1.30 -17.56
CA GLU A 60 11.09 -0.41 -17.46
C GLU A 60 12.29 -1.12 -16.79
N ALA A 61 12.02 -2.05 -15.87
CA ALA A 61 13.03 -2.95 -15.28
C ALA A 61 13.40 -4.15 -16.19
N GLN A 62 12.88 -4.21 -17.43
CA GLN A 62 13.14 -5.28 -18.39
C GLN A 62 12.77 -6.69 -17.86
N GLY A 63 11.75 -6.78 -17.00
CA GLY A 63 11.30 -8.02 -16.40
C GLY A 63 12.28 -8.63 -15.39
N LYS A 64 13.13 -7.81 -14.75
CA LYS A 64 14.21 -8.29 -13.86
C LYS A 64 14.31 -7.48 -12.58
N ALA A 65 14.85 -8.12 -11.54
CA ALA A 65 15.35 -7.50 -10.33
C ALA A 65 16.76 -8.04 -10.04
N GLY A 66 17.80 -7.25 -10.30
CA GLY A 66 19.19 -7.73 -10.30
C GLY A 66 19.40 -8.83 -11.33
N SER A 67 19.89 -9.98 -10.91
CA SER A 67 20.09 -11.18 -11.76
C SER A 67 18.82 -12.01 -11.97
N LEU A 68 17.79 -11.84 -11.10
CA LEU A 68 16.57 -12.65 -11.13
C LEU A 68 15.58 -12.15 -12.17
N GLY A 69 15.01 -13.07 -12.96
CA GLY A 69 13.84 -12.82 -13.79
C GLY A 69 12.58 -12.74 -12.94
N ILE A 70 11.63 -11.90 -13.30
CA ILE A 70 10.37 -11.69 -12.58
C ILE A 70 9.21 -12.21 -13.43
N ARG A 71 8.35 -13.03 -12.82
CA ARG A 71 7.06 -13.44 -13.36
C ARG A 71 5.95 -12.78 -12.56
N ALA A 72 5.26 -11.81 -13.15
CA ALA A 72 4.13 -11.15 -12.50
C ALA A 72 2.80 -11.86 -12.84
N HIS A 73 1.97 -12.13 -11.82
CA HIS A 73 0.65 -12.73 -11.93
C HIS A 73 -0.40 -11.69 -11.56
N PHE A 74 -1.17 -11.23 -12.55
CA PHE A 74 -2.22 -10.24 -12.33
C PHE A 74 -3.57 -10.94 -12.14
N LEU A 75 -4.19 -10.76 -10.96
CA LEU A 75 -5.40 -11.44 -10.54
C LEU A 75 -6.49 -10.43 -10.20
N ASP A 76 -7.74 -10.77 -10.52
CA ASP A 76 -8.91 -9.97 -10.17
C ASP A 76 -9.43 -10.37 -8.79
N ASP A 77 -9.47 -9.42 -7.86
CA ASP A 77 -10.01 -9.60 -6.52
C ASP A 77 -11.51 -9.24 -6.41
N ALA A 78 -12.09 -8.67 -7.47
CA ALA A 78 -13.45 -8.12 -7.46
C ALA A 78 -14.50 -9.04 -8.09
N ARG A 79 -14.20 -9.72 -9.19
CA ARG A 79 -15.16 -10.58 -9.92
C ARG A 79 -16.48 -9.88 -10.20
N GLY A 80 -16.43 -8.60 -10.61
CA GLY A 80 -17.60 -7.78 -10.92
C GLY A 80 -18.24 -7.07 -9.72
N LYS A 81 -17.76 -7.31 -8.49
CA LYS A 81 -18.15 -6.60 -7.26
C LYS A 81 -17.18 -5.44 -7.00
N PRO A 82 -17.38 -4.60 -5.98
CA PRO A 82 -16.31 -3.71 -5.49
C PRO A 82 -15.06 -4.49 -5.08
N TRP A 83 -15.22 -5.60 -4.37
CA TRP A 83 -14.24 -6.65 -4.07
C TRP A 83 -14.98 -7.93 -3.67
N ASP A 84 -14.34 -9.10 -3.79
CA ASP A 84 -14.93 -10.41 -3.46
C ASP A 84 -14.05 -11.12 -2.42
N PRO A 85 -14.53 -11.39 -1.19
CA PRO A 85 -13.72 -12.00 -0.13
C PRO A 85 -13.20 -13.41 -0.52
N VAL A 86 -13.93 -14.11 -1.38
CA VAL A 86 -13.49 -15.42 -1.88
C VAL A 86 -12.30 -15.24 -2.84
N ALA A 87 -12.40 -14.30 -3.78
CA ALA A 87 -11.33 -14.01 -4.73
C ALA A 87 -10.07 -13.53 -4.02
N VAL A 88 -10.19 -12.57 -3.08
CA VAL A 88 -9.09 -12.10 -2.23
C VAL A 88 -8.37 -13.26 -1.54
N GLY A 89 -9.13 -14.13 -0.87
CA GLY A 89 -8.57 -15.29 -0.17
C GLY A 89 -7.94 -16.32 -1.11
N GLU A 90 -8.49 -16.54 -2.30
CA GLU A 90 -7.94 -17.46 -3.32
C GLU A 90 -6.66 -16.89 -3.93
N ASN A 91 -6.62 -15.59 -4.24
CA ASN A 91 -5.44 -14.92 -4.79
C ASN A 91 -4.26 -14.96 -3.81
N ALA A 92 -4.50 -14.63 -2.53
CA ALA A 92 -3.47 -14.72 -1.49
C ALA A 92 -2.97 -16.15 -1.29
N ARG A 93 -3.88 -17.16 -1.24
CA ARG A 93 -3.47 -18.57 -1.13
C ARG A 93 -2.70 -19.05 -2.35
N SER A 94 -3.05 -18.59 -3.57
CA SER A 94 -2.30 -18.92 -4.78
C SER A 94 -0.85 -18.43 -4.68
N ALA A 95 -0.65 -17.21 -4.18
CA ALA A 95 0.68 -16.69 -3.91
C ALA A 95 1.44 -17.52 -2.86
N VAL A 96 0.77 -17.96 -1.80
CA VAL A 96 1.38 -18.78 -0.74
C VAL A 96 1.77 -20.16 -1.23
N GLN A 97 0.96 -20.78 -2.11
CA GLN A 97 1.19 -22.11 -2.66
C GLN A 97 2.32 -22.14 -3.71
N ASP A 98 2.60 -21.03 -4.35
CA ASP A 98 3.72 -20.89 -5.26
C ASP A 98 5.02 -20.61 -4.48
N HIS A 99 5.87 -21.63 -4.36
CA HIS A 99 7.15 -21.52 -3.64
C HIS A 99 8.11 -20.49 -4.26
N SER A 100 7.91 -20.12 -5.52
CA SER A 100 8.72 -19.07 -6.18
C SER A 100 8.25 -17.64 -5.84
N THR A 101 7.17 -17.45 -5.06
CA THR A 101 6.66 -16.14 -4.70
C THR A 101 7.63 -15.38 -3.82
N ALA A 102 8.05 -14.22 -4.31
CA ALA A 102 8.88 -13.24 -3.60
C ALA A 102 8.05 -12.20 -2.85
N ALA A 103 6.96 -11.71 -3.46
CA ALA A 103 6.13 -10.64 -2.91
C ALA A 103 4.69 -10.69 -3.45
N TYR A 104 3.81 -9.99 -2.75
CA TYR A 104 2.41 -9.79 -3.11
C TYR A 104 2.12 -8.28 -3.18
N ILE A 105 1.51 -7.82 -4.27
CA ILE A 105 1.07 -6.42 -4.44
C ILE A 105 -0.44 -6.40 -4.41
N GLY A 106 -1.01 -5.61 -3.51
CA GLY A 106 -2.46 -5.52 -3.29
C GLY A 106 -2.80 -5.50 -1.80
N GLU A 107 -4.06 -5.41 -1.46
CA GLU A 107 -5.18 -5.09 -2.33
C GLU A 107 -5.24 -3.57 -2.55
N LEU A 108 -6.16 -3.09 -3.40
CA LEU A 108 -6.30 -1.66 -3.61
C LEU A 108 -6.96 -0.95 -2.44
N ASP A 109 -7.91 -1.61 -1.79
CA ASP A 109 -8.68 -1.05 -0.68
C ASP A 109 -8.35 -1.75 0.65
N SER A 110 -8.59 -1.07 1.76
CA SER A 110 -8.24 -1.55 3.11
C SER A 110 -9.05 -2.78 3.54
N GLU A 111 -10.33 -2.86 3.21
CA GLU A 111 -11.16 -4.01 3.57
C GLU A 111 -10.66 -5.35 2.99
N PRO A 112 -10.42 -5.47 1.66
CA PRO A 112 -9.83 -6.69 1.13
C PRO A 112 -8.39 -6.92 1.65
N THR A 113 -7.61 -5.87 1.92
CA THR A 113 -6.26 -5.99 2.50
C THR A 113 -6.29 -6.65 3.88
N ARG A 114 -7.29 -6.34 4.74
CA ARG A 114 -7.50 -7.03 6.02
C ARG A 114 -7.71 -8.53 5.86
N GLY A 115 -8.22 -8.97 4.70
CA GLY A 115 -8.42 -10.38 4.37
C GLY A 115 -7.16 -11.07 3.86
N SER A 116 -6.34 -10.42 3.05
CA SER A 116 -5.13 -11.00 2.44
C SER A 116 -3.90 -10.93 3.34
N ALA A 117 -3.72 -9.81 4.09
CA ALA A 117 -2.52 -9.55 4.88
C ALA A 117 -2.17 -10.65 5.89
N PRO A 118 -3.10 -11.23 6.68
CA PRO A 118 -2.75 -12.32 7.58
C PRO A 118 -2.34 -13.60 6.82
N ILE A 119 -2.83 -13.82 5.60
CA ILE A 119 -2.50 -15.01 4.79
C ILE A 119 -1.07 -14.89 4.25
N THR A 120 -0.72 -13.74 3.67
CA THR A 120 0.62 -13.47 3.14
C THR A 120 1.65 -13.39 4.26
N ASN A 121 1.30 -12.74 5.39
CA ASN A 121 2.15 -12.64 6.57
C ASN A 121 2.51 -13.99 7.16
N GLN A 122 1.53 -14.89 7.34
CA GLN A 122 1.78 -16.25 7.86
C GLN A 122 2.78 -17.05 7.01
N ALA A 123 2.86 -16.74 5.72
CA ALA A 123 3.79 -17.39 4.78
C ALA A 123 5.13 -16.63 4.63
N GLY A 124 5.37 -15.58 5.37
CA GLY A 124 6.56 -14.74 5.28
C GLY A 124 6.66 -13.94 3.99
N ILE A 125 5.55 -13.77 3.25
CA ILE A 125 5.52 -12.99 2.01
C ILE A 125 5.23 -11.53 2.35
N VAL A 126 6.10 -10.62 1.89
CA VAL A 126 5.83 -9.18 2.00
C VAL A 126 4.69 -8.79 1.08
N GLN A 127 3.76 -7.99 1.62
CA GLN A 127 2.63 -7.44 0.88
C GLN A 127 2.76 -5.93 0.78
N VAL A 128 2.66 -5.37 -0.43
CA VAL A 128 2.72 -3.93 -0.69
C VAL A 128 1.41 -3.47 -1.31
N SER A 129 0.70 -2.56 -0.65
CA SER A 129 -0.55 -2.02 -1.17
C SER A 129 -0.37 -0.67 -1.86
N PRO A 130 -0.95 -0.50 -3.07
CA PRO A 130 -0.97 0.79 -3.76
C PRO A 130 -2.09 1.74 -3.29
N GLY A 131 -2.99 1.31 -2.38
CA GLY A 131 -4.18 2.12 -2.08
C GLY A 131 -4.81 1.90 -0.70
N ALA A 132 -4.38 0.90 0.09
CA ALA A 132 -4.95 0.64 1.42
C ALA A 132 -4.42 1.63 2.47
N GLY A 133 -5.19 2.69 2.73
CA GLY A 133 -4.83 3.78 3.63
C GLY A 133 -5.17 3.56 5.11
N ALA A 134 -6.00 2.57 5.48
CA ALA A 134 -6.51 2.45 6.84
C ALA A 134 -5.40 2.31 7.90
N VAL A 135 -5.52 3.09 8.96
CA VAL A 135 -4.55 3.18 10.07
C VAL A 135 -4.36 1.84 10.78
N ASP A 136 -5.43 1.08 10.97
CA ASP A 136 -5.41 -0.20 11.69
C ASP A 136 -4.52 -1.28 11.04
N LEU A 137 -4.13 -1.12 9.79
CA LEU A 137 -3.22 -2.06 9.11
C LEU A 137 -1.78 -1.98 9.64
N THR A 138 -1.39 -0.84 10.21
CA THR A 138 -0.01 -0.56 10.64
C THR A 138 0.09 -0.11 12.09
N ALA A 139 -0.99 0.46 12.66
CA ALA A 139 -1.03 1.01 14.01
C ALA A 139 -2.30 0.58 14.78
N PRO A 140 -2.32 0.69 16.12
CA PRO A 140 -3.54 0.53 16.90
C PRO A 140 -4.60 1.54 16.49
N ALA A 141 -5.84 1.09 16.26
CA ALA A 141 -6.92 1.96 15.83
C ALA A 141 -8.21 1.70 16.61
N ALA A 142 -8.89 2.77 17.00
CA ALA A 142 -10.15 2.67 17.74
C ALA A 142 -11.22 1.91 16.92
N GLY A 143 -11.97 1.01 17.58
CA GLY A 143 -12.96 0.16 16.91
C GLY A 143 -12.40 -1.06 16.18
N TYR A 144 -11.06 -1.19 16.07
CA TYR A 144 -10.39 -2.34 15.49
C TYR A 144 -9.47 -3.00 16.53
N PRO A 145 -10.00 -3.93 17.35
CA PRO A 145 -9.24 -4.54 18.43
C PRO A 145 -8.08 -5.37 17.90
N ASP A 146 -7.03 -5.47 18.72
CA ASP A 146 -5.81 -6.24 18.45
C ASP A 146 -5.09 -5.84 17.15
N THR A 147 -5.26 -4.59 16.70
CA THR A 147 -4.54 -4.06 15.55
C THR A 147 -3.23 -3.41 15.97
N PRO A 148 -2.19 -3.51 15.12
CA PRO A 148 -2.12 -4.22 13.85
C PRO A 148 -1.81 -5.72 13.97
N ASP A 149 -1.62 -6.24 15.18
CA ASP A 149 -1.10 -7.62 15.43
C ASP A 149 -1.98 -8.72 14.84
N ARG A 150 -3.29 -8.50 14.77
CA ARG A 150 -4.21 -9.44 14.13
C ARG A 150 -3.90 -9.71 12.65
N TYR A 151 -3.20 -8.80 11.98
CA TYR A 151 -2.75 -8.94 10.59
C TYR A 151 -1.34 -9.49 10.48
N ARG A 152 -0.66 -9.72 11.62
CA ARG A 152 0.74 -10.15 11.73
C ARG A 152 0.89 -11.48 12.47
N PRO A 153 0.17 -12.56 12.06
CA PRO A 153 0.19 -13.84 12.80
C PRO A 153 1.58 -14.47 12.91
N SER A 154 2.53 -14.12 12.04
CA SER A 154 3.95 -14.53 12.19
C SER A 154 4.71 -13.75 13.26
N GLY A 155 4.15 -12.66 13.79
CA GLY A 155 4.82 -11.71 14.66
C GLY A 155 5.75 -10.71 13.96
N SER A 156 5.93 -10.82 12.64
CA SER A 156 6.79 -9.93 11.86
C SER A 156 5.97 -8.91 11.07
N VAL A 157 6.50 -7.71 10.88
CA VAL A 157 5.92 -6.73 9.95
C VAL A 157 6.20 -7.20 8.53
N SER A 158 5.15 -7.39 7.73
CA SER A 158 5.26 -7.80 6.32
C SER A 158 4.31 -7.05 5.40
N PHE A 159 3.53 -6.11 5.93
CA PHE A 159 2.70 -5.21 5.14
C PHE A 159 3.39 -3.86 4.99
N ALA A 160 3.36 -3.31 3.78
CA ALA A 160 3.77 -1.94 3.46
C ALA A 160 2.76 -1.28 2.54
N ARG A 161 2.76 0.05 2.50
CA ARG A 161 1.94 0.82 1.55
C ARG A 161 2.75 1.93 0.90
N THR A 162 2.41 2.24 -0.34
CA THR A 162 2.99 3.38 -1.08
C THR A 162 2.09 4.61 -1.07
N VAL A 163 0.82 4.45 -0.67
CA VAL A 163 -0.14 5.53 -0.48
C VAL A 163 -0.04 6.07 0.95
N PRO A 164 -0.18 7.38 1.20
CA PRO A 164 -0.30 7.94 2.55
C PRO A 164 -1.43 7.29 3.35
N ALA A 165 -1.24 7.18 4.66
CA ALA A 165 -2.26 6.66 5.57
C ALA A 165 -3.45 7.64 5.69
N ASP A 166 -4.61 7.12 6.09
CA ASP A 166 -5.85 7.89 6.16
C ASP A 166 -5.77 9.04 7.20
N ASP A 167 -5.00 8.87 8.28
CA ASP A 167 -4.73 9.93 9.27
C ASP A 167 -3.99 11.12 8.66
N VAL A 168 -3.04 10.89 7.73
CA VAL A 168 -2.36 11.96 6.98
C VAL A 168 -3.35 12.74 6.10
N VAL A 169 -4.33 12.03 5.50
CA VAL A 169 -5.39 12.67 4.71
C VAL A 169 -6.28 13.53 5.59
N VAL A 170 -6.63 13.02 6.76
CA VAL A 170 -7.47 13.71 7.75
C VAL A 170 -6.74 14.95 8.29
N GLU A 171 -5.46 14.83 8.61
CA GLU A 171 -4.60 15.94 9.03
C GLU A 171 -4.57 17.04 7.96
N ALA A 172 -4.36 16.66 6.71
CA ALA A 172 -4.37 17.60 5.59
C ALA A 172 -5.72 18.35 5.45
N ALA A 173 -6.84 17.66 5.73
CA ALA A 173 -8.16 18.30 5.71
C ALA A 173 -8.31 19.33 6.83
N ALA A 174 -7.86 19.01 8.03
CA ALA A 174 -7.91 19.92 9.19
C ALA A 174 -6.99 21.14 8.99
N ALA A 175 -5.74 20.91 8.57
CA ALA A 175 -4.79 21.96 8.24
C ALA A 175 -5.35 22.92 7.19
N TRP A 176 -5.92 22.34 6.11
CA TRP A 176 -6.50 23.16 5.06
C TRP A 176 -7.73 23.95 5.50
N ALA A 177 -8.58 23.38 6.38
CA ALA A 177 -9.68 24.11 6.97
C ALA A 177 -9.17 25.33 7.78
N SER A 178 -8.12 25.16 8.57
CA SER A 178 -7.47 26.23 9.34
C SER A 178 -6.90 27.32 8.44
N GLU A 179 -6.17 26.96 7.38
CA GLU A 179 -5.64 27.90 6.37
C GLU A 179 -6.77 28.78 5.76
N LEU A 180 -7.98 28.27 5.68
CA LEU A 180 -9.15 28.95 5.13
C LEU A 180 -9.95 29.73 6.18
N GLY A 181 -9.44 29.85 7.41
CA GLY A 181 -10.04 30.63 8.49
C GLY A 181 -11.23 29.93 9.19
N VAL A 182 -11.37 28.60 9.01
CA VAL A 182 -12.38 27.81 9.72
C VAL A 182 -12.00 27.75 11.20
N THR A 183 -12.94 28.11 12.08
CA THR A 183 -12.76 28.04 13.55
C THR A 183 -13.71 27.04 14.22
N SER A 184 -14.68 26.52 13.48
CA SER A 184 -15.58 25.48 13.95
C SER A 184 -15.93 24.51 12.84
N ALA A 185 -16.03 23.23 13.18
CA ALA A 185 -16.38 22.19 12.24
C ALA A 185 -17.39 21.18 12.84
N ALA A 186 -18.04 20.42 11.97
CA ALA A 186 -18.75 19.20 12.31
C ALA A 186 -18.18 18.07 11.45
N VAL A 187 -18.38 16.84 11.88
CA VAL A 187 -18.05 15.63 11.10
C VAL A 187 -19.35 14.87 10.87
N THR A 188 -19.54 14.34 9.66
CA THR A 188 -20.64 13.41 9.40
C THR A 188 -20.22 11.98 9.72
N SER A 189 -21.14 11.17 10.25
CA SER A 189 -20.95 9.73 10.42
C SER A 189 -22.28 9.01 10.22
N ASP A 190 -22.23 7.83 9.61
CA ASP A 190 -23.33 6.89 9.50
C ASP A 190 -23.34 5.83 10.63
N GLY A 191 -22.41 5.97 11.58
CA GLY A 191 -22.19 5.03 12.70
C GLY A 191 -21.40 3.79 12.32
N SER A 192 -20.83 3.72 11.12
CA SER A 192 -19.88 2.66 10.77
C SER A 192 -18.54 2.86 11.49
N THR A 193 -17.86 1.76 11.82
CA THR A 193 -16.55 1.80 12.51
C THR A 193 -15.54 2.67 11.75
N PHE A 194 -15.54 2.61 10.42
CA PHE A 194 -14.66 3.44 9.59
C PHE A 194 -14.96 4.94 9.75
N GLN A 195 -16.23 5.35 9.64
CA GLN A 195 -16.57 6.76 9.74
C GLN A 195 -16.41 7.30 11.16
N ASP A 196 -16.69 6.49 12.18
CA ASP A 196 -16.49 6.88 13.58
C ASP A 196 -15.00 7.03 13.92
N LEU A 197 -14.13 6.15 13.38
CA LEU A 197 -12.67 6.28 13.50
C LEU A 197 -12.19 7.58 12.84
N ALA A 198 -12.51 7.78 11.58
CA ALA A 198 -12.10 8.98 10.84
C ALA A 198 -12.69 10.29 11.43
N ALA A 199 -13.88 10.22 12.03
CA ALA A 199 -14.44 11.34 12.78
C ALA A 199 -13.64 11.67 14.04
N GLY A 200 -13.16 10.64 14.74
CA GLY A 200 -12.28 10.78 15.91
C GLY A 200 -10.92 11.38 15.52
N GLU A 201 -10.33 10.89 14.44
CA GLU A 201 -9.06 11.40 13.89
C GLU A 201 -9.20 12.87 13.44
N PHE A 202 -10.24 13.21 12.69
CA PHE A 202 -10.49 14.61 12.29
C PHE A 202 -10.68 15.53 13.49
N LYS A 203 -11.37 15.06 14.53
CA LYS A 203 -11.55 15.84 15.76
C LYS A 203 -10.23 16.13 16.45
N SER A 204 -9.32 15.14 16.48
CA SER A 204 -7.98 15.31 17.06
C SER A 204 -7.17 16.30 16.22
N ALA A 205 -7.02 16.07 14.93
CA ALA A 205 -6.30 16.95 14.02
C ALA A 205 -6.86 18.39 14.02
N ALA A 206 -8.18 18.55 13.97
CA ALA A 206 -8.82 19.87 14.03
C ALA A 206 -8.52 20.63 15.32
N ALA A 207 -8.42 19.93 16.46
CA ALA A 207 -8.06 20.54 17.75
C ALA A 207 -6.63 21.09 17.73
N ASP A 208 -5.69 20.38 17.11
CA ASP A 208 -4.29 20.82 16.96
C ASP A 208 -4.19 22.08 16.10
N HIS A 209 -5.12 22.27 15.17
CA HIS A 209 -5.26 23.48 14.35
C HIS A 209 -6.20 24.55 14.93
N GLY A 210 -6.63 24.41 16.20
CA GLY A 210 -7.50 25.39 16.89
C GLY A 210 -8.95 25.43 16.39
N ILE A 211 -9.41 24.38 15.72
CA ILE A 211 -10.78 24.25 15.21
C ILE A 211 -11.62 23.46 16.22
N GLY A 212 -12.68 24.10 16.75
CA GLY A 212 -13.64 23.41 17.61
C GLY A 212 -14.55 22.47 16.80
N VAL A 213 -14.61 21.19 17.16
CA VAL A 213 -15.47 20.19 16.46
C VAL A 213 -16.69 19.85 17.32
N SER A 214 -17.89 20.02 16.75
CA SER A 214 -19.16 19.61 17.35
C SER A 214 -19.31 18.08 17.26
N PRO A 215 -20.24 17.46 18.05
CA PRO A 215 -20.57 16.05 17.90
C PRO A 215 -20.89 15.66 16.44
N ALA A 216 -20.66 14.39 16.10
CA ALA A 216 -20.94 13.86 14.77
C ALA A 216 -22.41 14.08 14.37
N GLU A 217 -22.63 14.40 13.11
CA GLU A 217 -23.95 14.71 12.55
C GLU A 217 -24.28 13.71 11.42
N PRO A 218 -25.56 13.47 11.11
CA PRO A 218 -25.94 12.57 10.01
C PRO A 218 -25.38 13.04 8.67
N PRO A 219 -25.08 12.12 7.74
CA PRO A 219 -24.68 12.48 6.38
C PRO A 219 -25.69 13.42 5.71
N GLY A 220 -25.19 14.39 4.95
CA GLY A 220 -26.03 15.41 4.29
C GLY A 220 -26.43 16.59 5.17
N HIS A 221 -25.92 16.69 6.40
CA HIS A 221 -26.16 17.84 7.26
C HIS A 221 -25.66 19.15 6.61
N VAL A 222 -26.46 20.18 6.70
CA VAL A 222 -26.13 21.54 6.25
C VAL A 222 -25.84 22.41 7.48
N ALA A 223 -24.56 22.74 7.65
CA ALA A 223 -24.15 23.58 8.75
C ALA A 223 -24.56 25.05 8.54
N VAL A 224 -24.95 25.70 9.61
CA VAL A 224 -25.13 27.15 9.63
C VAL A 224 -23.88 27.80 10.22
N ALA A 225 -23.18 28.58 9.42
CA ALA A 225 -22.03 29.33 9.90
C ALA A 225 -22.51 30.53 10.75
N PRO A 226 -21.86 30.87 11.87
CA PRO A 226 -22.07 32.12 12.57
C PRO A 226 -21.76 33.30 11.67
N GLU A 227 -22.45 34.43 11.90
CA GLU A 227 -22.25 35.65 11.10
C GLU A 227 -20.77 36.08 11.11
N GLY A 228 -20.21 36.31 9.92
CA GLY A 228 -18.83 36.73 9.74
C GLY A 228 -17.76 35.64 10.00
N LYS A 229 -18.16 34.37 10.17
CA LYS A 229 -17.24 33.23 10.39
C LYS A 229 -17.44 32.15 9.35
N GLU A 230 -16.40 31.38 9.13
CA GLU A 230 -16.42 30.14 8.31
C GLU A 230 -16.63 28.92 9.22
N ARG A 231 -17.52 28.03 8.84
CA ARG A 231 -17.74 26.73 9.48
C ARG A 231 -17.61 25.62 8.46
N ALA A 232 -16.95 24.54 8.82
CA ALA A 232 -16.80 23.38 7.96
C ALA A 232 -17.69 22.20 8.36
N VAL A 233 -18.00 21.36 7.39
CA VAL A 233 -18.48 19.99 7.59
C VAL A 233 -17.53 19.05 6.87
N TYR A 234 -16.90 18.15 7.58
CA TYR A 234 -16.06 17.10 7.03
C TYR A 234 -16.87 15.82 6.86
N ASP A 235 -16.81 15.24 5.67
CA ASP A 235 -17.42 13.97 5.33
C ASP A 235 -16.31 12.91 5.10
N PRO A 236 -16.08 11.99 6.05
CA PRO A 236 -15.03 11.00 5.95
C PRO A 236 -15.25 10.00 4.80
N ALA A 237 -16.50 9.70 4.45
CA ALA A 237 -16.81 8.76 3.38
C ALA A 237 -16.29 9.21 2.00
N THR A 238 -16.15 10.53 1.82
CA THR A 238 -15.72 11.12 0.54
C THR A 238 -14.48 12.00 0.69
N ALA A 239 -13.93 12.10 1.89
CA ALA A 239 -12.86 13.03 2.27
C ALA A 239 -13.15 14.47 1.79
N ARG A 240 -14.42 14.90 1.90
CA ARG A 240 -14.87 16.22 1.49
C ARG A 240 -15.03 17.16 2.67
N LEU A 241 -14.55 18.37 2.46
CA LEU A 241 -14.71 19.47 3.38
C LEU A 241 -15.63 20.52 2.72
N THR A 242 -16.85 20.66 3.23
CA THR A 242 -17.77 21.71 2.77
C THR A 242 -17.72 22.88 3.75
N ILE A 243 -17.30 24.04 3.26
CA ILE A 243 -17.16 25.26 4.07
C ILE A 243 -18.37 26.15 3.79
N TYR A 244 -19.05 26.52 4.86
CA TYR A 244 -20.19 27.45 4.90
C TYR A 244 -19.71 28.76 5.49
N GLY A 245 -20.13 29.88 4.90
CA GLY A 245 -19.76 31.24 5.34
C GLY A 245 -20.18 32.27 4.32
N SER A 246 -19.27 33.17 3.94
CA SER A 246 -19.50 34.18 2.90
C SER A 246 -19.91 33.59 1.55
N ALA A 247 -19.44 32.37 1.25
CA ALA A 247 -19.87 31.54 0.12
C ALA A 247 -19.70 30.08 0.48
N THR A 248 -20.62 29.22 0.04
CA THR A 248 -20.44 27.75 0.18
C THR A 248 -19.41 27.26 -0.80
N ARG A 249 -18.40 26.55 -0.28
CA ARG A 249 -17.31 25.97 -1.05
C ARG A 249 -17.18 24.49 -0.69
N THR A 250 -17.13 23.62 -1.69
CA THR A 250 -16.83 22.21 -1.47
C THR A 250 -15.42 21.92 -1.96
N LEU A 251 -14.64 21.38 -1.06
CA LEU A 251 -13.26 20.99 -1.24
C LEU A 251 -13.16 19.48 -1.05
N GLN A 252 -12.11 18.86 -1.54
CA GLN A 252 -11.81 17.44 -1.30
C GLN A 252 -10.31 17.30 -1.15
N VAL A 253 -9.91 16.48 -0.20
CA VAL A 253 -8.55 15.98 -0.05
C VAL A 253 -8.50 14.55 -0.53
N SER A 254 -7.35 14.08 -0.99
CA SER A 254 -7.17 12.71 -1.43
C SER A 254 -5.70 12.33 -1.33
N ALA A 255 -5.43 11.11 -0.86
CA ALA A 255 -4.11 10.52 -0.99
C ALA A 255 -3.75 10.22 -2.47
N GLU A 256 -4.76 10.14 -3.33
CA GLU A 256 -4.60 9.85 -4.76
C GLU A 256 -4.12 11.10 -5.50
N LEU A 257 -2.86 11.12 -5.93
CA LEU A 257 -2.29 12.25 -6.64
C LEU A 257 -2.82 12.36 -8.07
N ASP A 258 -3.23 13.56 -8.47
CA ASP A 258 -3.45 13.86 -9.87
C ASP A 258 -2.13 13.68 -10.65
N PRO A 259 -2.10 12.96 -11.78
CA PRO A 259 -0.87 12.72 -12.53
C PRO A 259 -0.11 13.98 -12.94
N SER A 260 -0.81 15.13 -13.07
CA SER A 260 -0.18 16.43 -13.33
C SER A 260 0.57 17.01 -12.13
N GLN A 261 0.36 16.47 -10.92
CA GLN A 261 1.00 16.92 -9.68
C GLN A 261 2.16 16.01 -9.26
N LEU A 262 2.38 14.88 -9.93
CA LEU A 262 3.48 13.98 -9.62
C LEU A 262 4.84 14.68 -9.72
N PRO A 263 5.79 14.41 -8.81
CA PRO A 263 7.16 14.89 -8.88
C PRO A 263 7.86 14.56 -10.20
N ASP A 264 7.74 13.31 -10.68
CA ASP A 264 8.18 12.94 -12.02
C ASP A 264 7.21 13.46 -13.09
N ARG A 265 7.51 14.65 -13.62
CA ARG A 265 6.70 15.30 -14.66
C ARG A 265 6.66 14.53 -15.99
N GLY A 266 7.57 13.58 -16.20
CA GLY A 266 7.65 12.74 -17.40
C GLY A 266 6.77 11.49 -17.32
N PHE A 267 6.36 11.07 -16.14
CA PHE A 267 5.65 9.81 -15.92
C PHE A 267 4.38 9.70 -16.77
N ALA A 268 3.50 10.70 -16.73
CA ALA A 268 2.23 10.68 -17.45
C ALA A 268 2.46 10.51 -18.98
N ALA A 269 3.44 11.20 -19.54
CA ALA A 269 3.74 11.10 -20.98
C ALA A 269 4.30 9.71 -21.37
N ARG A 270 5.18 9.14 -20.54
CA ARG A 270 5.72 7.78 -20.76
C ARG A 270 4.61 6.72 -20.65
N PHE A 271 3.76 6.83 -19.63
CA PHE A 271 2.62 5.95 -19.43
C PHE A 271 1.63 6.03 -20.60
N ALA A 272 1.23 7.25 -21.02
CA ALA A 272 0.31 7.44 -22.13
C ALA A 272 0.87 6.89 -23.44
N LYS A 273 2.17 7.05 -23.69
CA LYS A 273 2.84 6.44 -24.85
C LYS A 273 2.75 4.91 -24.82
N ARG A 274 2.86 4.28 -23.66
CA ARG A 274 2.86 2.82 -23.51
C ARG A 274 1.46 2.23 -23.57
N PHE A 275 0.48 2.84 -22.90
CA PHE A 275 -0.88 2.28 -22.74
C PHE A 275 -1.93 2.94 -23.63
N HIS A 276 -1.56 3.95 -24.43
CA HIS A 276 -2.47 4.71 -25.31
C HIS A 276 -3.65 5.36 -24.57
N ARG A 277 -3.44 5.71 -23.31
CA ARG A 277 -4.36 6.43 -22.43
C ARG A 277 -3.59 7.21 -21.38
N ASP A 278 -4.18 8.26 -20.84
CA ASP A 278 -3.61 8.95 -19.69
C ASP A 278 -3.64 8.05 -18.44
N PRO A 279 -2.67 8.17 -17.54
CA PRO A 279 -2.72 7.49 -16.25
C PRO A 279 -3.85 8.08 -15.40
N GLY A 280 -4.53 7.25 -14.64
CA GLY A 280 -5.36 7.67 -13.54
C GLY A 280 -4.54 7.83 -12.24
N PRO A 281 -5.20 8.15 -11.12
CA PRO A 281 -4.51 8.50 -9.87
C PRO A 281 -3.75 7.32 -9.24
N TYR A 282 -4.15 6.08 -9.50
CA TYR A 282 -3.49 4.90 -8.93
C TYR A 282 -2.33 4.34 -9.77
N ALA A 283 -2.10 4.86 -10.98
CA ALA A 283 -1.02 4.38 -11.85
C ALA A 283 0.36 4.58 -11.22
N ALA A 284 0.60 5.73 -10.59
CA ALA A 284 1.86 6.03 -9.92
C ALA A 284 2.09 5.13 -8.70
N TYR A 285 1.06 4.91 -7.89
CA TYR A 285 1.14 4.03 -6.71
C TYR A 285 1.35 2.56 -7.08
N GLY A 286 0.67 2.09 -8.13
CA GLY A 286 0.91 0.74 -8.66
C GLY A 286 2.32 0.58 -9.23
N TYR A 287 2.82 1.60 -9.92
CA TYR A 287 4.21 1.65 -10.39
C TYR A 287 5.20 1.56 -9.23
N GLU A 288 5.03 2.41 -8.21
CA GLU A 288 5.92 2.42 -7.06
C GLU A 288 5.84 1.14 -6.22
N SER A 289 4.65 0.54 -6.07
CA SER A 289 4.53 -0.74 -5.37
C SER A 289 5.36 -1.83 -6.05
N MET A 290 5.33 -1.91 -7.39
CA MET A 290 6.17 -2.86 -8.12
C MET A 290 7.65 -2.46 -8.05
N ALA A 291 7.99 -1.19 -8.22
CA ALA A 291 9.36 -0.71 -8.18
C ALA A 291 10.02 -0.95 -6.80
N LEU A 292 9.27 -0.76 -5.70
CA LEU A 292 9.69 -1.08 -4.34
C LEU A 292 9.95 -2.58 -4.15
N VAL A 293 9.04 -3.43 -4.64
CA VAL A 293 9.21 -4.90 -4.62
C VAL A 293 10.44 -5.32 -5.43
N LEU A 294 10.64 -4.76 -6.62
CA LEU A 294 11.82 -5.07 -7.45
C LEU A 294 13.13 -4.61 -6.78
N GLN A 295 13.11 -3.50 -6.06
CA GLN A 295 14.24 -3.10 -5.21
C GLN A 295 14.50 -4.12 -4.11
N GLY A 296 13.47 -4.51 -3.36
CA GLY A 296 13.59 -5.50 -2.29
C GLY A 296 14.16 -6.84 -2.78
N ILE A 297 13.68 -7.34 -3.92
CA ILE A 297 14.18 -8.58 -4.55
C ILE A 297 15.65 -8.43 -4.96
N ARG A 298 16.04 -7.29 -5.52
CA ARG A 298 17.44 -7.03 -5.92
C ARG A 298 18.38 -6.99 -4.71
N GLU A 299 17.94 -6.40 -3.61
CA GLU A 299 18.73 -6.27 -2.38
C GLU A 299 18.82 -7.57 -1.59
N ALA A 300 17.79 -8.41 -1.63
CA ALA A 300 17.78 -9.75 -1.04
C ALA A 300 18.81 -10.71 -1.67
N GLY A 301 19.18 -10.48 -2.92
CA GLY A 301 20.11 -11.35 -3.63
C GLY A 301 19.48 -12.68 -4.05
N THR A 302 20.23 -13.80 -3.97
CA THR A 302 19.83 -15.10 -4.51
C THR A 302 19.87 -16.26 -3.50
N ASP A 303 20.10 -15.99 -2.20
CA ASP A 303 20.11 -17.05 -1.19
C ASP A 303 18.69 -17.60 -0.94
N ALA A 304 18.44 -18.82 -1.39
CA ALA A 304 17.11 -19.44 -1.30
C ALA A 304 16.64 -19.68 0.15
N SER A 305 17.57 -19.78 1.11
CA SER A 305 17.24 -20.13 2.50
C SER A 305 16.62 -18.98 3.30
N SER A 306 16.94 -17.72 2.96
CA SER A 306 16.46 -16.51 3.63
C SER A 306 15.67 -15.57 2.72
N PHE A 307 15.52 -15.91 1.44
CA PHE A 307 15.08 -15.02 0.38
C PHE A 307 13.82 -14.20 0.71
N ARG A 308 12.75 -14.86 1.19
CA ARG A 308 11.50 -14.14 1.54
C ARG A 308 11.70 -13.18 2.70
N ASP A 309 12.48 -13.58 3.71
CA ASP A 309 12.79 -12.73 4.85
C ASP A 309 13.66 -11.55 4.43
N ASP A 310 14.62 -11.76 3.54
CA ASP A 310 15.49 -10.72 3.03
C ASP A 310 14.71 -9.72 2.15
N VAL A 311 13.83 -10.22 1.26
CA VAL A 311 12.92 -9.34 0.48
C VAL A 311 12.03 -8.52 1.41
N ARG A 312 11.42 -9.15 2.43
CA ARG A 312 10.59 -8.44 3.41
C ARG A 312 11.39 -7.35 4.13
N ASN A 313 12.57 -7.69 4.63
CA ASN A 313 13.42 -6.75 5.38
C ASN A 313 13.91 -5.61 4.50
N ALA A 314 14.17 -5.87 3.21
CA ALA A 314 14.57 -4.85 2.26
C ALA A 314 13.41 -3.93 1.84
N VAL A 315 12.16 -4.42 1.86
CA VAL A 315 10.96 -3.58 1.62
C VAL A 315 10.61 -2.77 2.85
N ILE A 316 10.58 -3.42 4.04
CA ILE A 316 10.32 -2.72 5.31
C ILE A 316 11.60 -1.95 5.69
N GLY A 317 11.47 -0.64 5.84
CA GLY A 317 12.62 0.25 6.07
C GLY A 317 13.33 0.71 4.78
N ALA A 318 12.79 0.39 3.60
CA ALA A 318 13.33 0.86 2.33
C ALA A 318 13.38 2.39 2.27
N HIS A 319 14.44 2.91 1.67
CA HIS A 319 14.54 4.30 1.25
C HIS A 319 14.58 4.37 -0.28
N ARG A 320 13.83 5.33 -0.84
CA ARG A 320 13.69 5.50 -2.27
C ARG A 320 13.84 6.97 -2.64
N ASP A 321 14.78 7.27 -3.55
CA ASP A 321 15.03 8.59 -4.07
C ASP A 321 14.58 8.74 -5.51
N ASP A 322 14.24 9.97 -5.89
CA ASP A 322 13.92 10.37 -7.26
C ASP A 322 12.88 9.47 -7.96
N THR A 323 11.86 9.05 -7.20
CA THR A 323 10.79 8.18 -7.72
C THR A 323 9.68 8.98 -8.40
N VAL A 324 8.68 8.28 -8.94
CA VAL A 324 7.50 8.95 -9.53
C VAL A 324 6.68 9.69 -8.46
N LEU A 325 6.78 9.28 -7.19
CA LEU A 325 6.17 9.92 -6.02
C LEU A 325 7.12 10.88 -5.29
N GLY A 326 8.35 11.08 -5.77
CA GLY A 326 9.41 11.81 -5.06
C GLY A 326 10.26 10.90 -4.18
N SER A 327 10.95 11.46 -3.19
CA SER A 327 11.73 10.66 -2.23
C SER A 327 10.89 10.30 -1.02
N TYR A 328 10.92 9.04 -0.62
CA TYR A 328 10.20 8.54 0.54
C TYR A 328 10.90 7.32 1.16
N SER A 329 10.49 6.95 2.36
CA SER A 329 10.89 5.72 3.03
C SER A 329 9.67 4.90 3.43
N ILE A 330 9.87 3.61 3.66
CA ILE A 330 8.92 2.76 4.34
C ILE A 330 9.36 2.64 5.81
N THR A 331 8.48 2.97 6.74
CA THR A 331 8.74 2.89 8.18
C THR A 331 8.86 1.45 8.65
N SER A 332 9.33 1.25 9.88
CA SER A 332 9.37 -0.07 10.53
C SER A 332 7.99 -0.72 10.70
N GLU A 333 6.93 0.06 10.71
CA GLU A 333 5.54 -0.39 10.82
C GLU A 333 4.92 -0.69 9.45
N GLY A 334 5.57 -0.23 8.34
CA GLY A 334 5.12 -0.45 6.96
C GLY A 334 4.44 0.75 6.31
N ASP A 335 4.41 1.92 6.95
CA ASP A 335 3.89 3.14 6.38
C ASP A 335 4.90 3.81 5.45
N THR A 336 4.39 4.46 4.41
CA THR A 336 5.20 5.37 3.62
C THR A 336 5.39 6.70 4.35
N THR A 337 6.54 7.34 4.15
CA THR A 337 6.75 8.75 4.52
C THR A 337 6.34 9.72 3.40
N GLU A 338 5.83 9.21 2.27
CA GLU A 338 5.18 10.03 1.27
C GLU A 338 3.96 10.72 1.91
N CYS A 339 3.86 12.03 1.78
CA CYS A 339 2.92 12.86 2.53
C CYS A 339 2.13 13.82 1.65
N MET A 340 2.31 13.80 0.34
CA MET A 340 1.60 14.71 -0.56
C MET A 340 0.13 14.36 -0.62
N ILE A 341 -0.72 15.27 -0.19
CA ILE A 341 -2.18 15.11 -0.22
C ILE A 341 -2.77 16.03 -1.26
N GLN A 342 -3.40 15.44 -2.26
CA GLN A 342 -4.04 16.17 -3.35
C GLN A 342 -5.22 17.01 -2.84
N ARG A 343 -5.22 18.28 -3.16
CA ARG A 343 -6.30 19.21 -2.87
C ARG A 343 -7.12 19.47 -4.13
N TYR A 344 -8.44 19.37 -4.02
CA TYR A 344 -9.37 19.66 -5.10
C TYR A 344 -10.40 20.71 -4.70
N ARG A 345 -10.73 21.58 -5.65
CA ARG A 345 -11.98 22.34 -5.59
C ARG A 345 -13.06 21.56 -6.33
N VAL A 346 -14.17 21.28 -5.66
CA VAL A 346 -15.31 20.55 -6.24
C VAL A 346 -16.34 21.53 -6.78
N ARG A 347 -16.76 21.34 -8.02
CA ARG A 347 -17.81 22.12 -8.68
C ARG A 347 -18.78 21.15 -9.38
N GLY A 348 -19.92 20.90 -8.74
CA GLY A 348 -20.83 19.82 -9.17
C GLY A 348 -20.12 18.47 -9.09
N SER A 349 -20.05 17.73 -10.19
CA SER A 349 -19.32 16.46 -10.28
C SER A 349 -17.82 16.61 -10.64
N ARG A 350 -17.39 17.83 -10.99
CA ARG A 350 -16.00 18.08 -11.44
C ARG A 350 -15.08 18.40 -10.27
N ARG A 351 -13.97 17.67 -10.16
CA ARG A 351 -12.83 17.98 -9.30
C ARG A 351 -11.78 18.76 -10.10
N VAL A 352 -11.29 19.86 -9.54
CA VAL A 352 -10.23 20.69 -10.14
C VAL A 352 -9.05 20.66 -9.18
N PRO A 353 -7.90 20.05 -9.58
CA PRO A 353 -6.74 19.98 -8.71
C PRO A 353 -6.18 21.40 -8.49
N ILE A 354 -5.76 21.68 -7.25
CA ILE A 354 -5.20 22.99 -6.86
C ILE A 354 -3.86 22.85 -6.11
N GLY A 355 -3.30 21.68 -6.06
CA GLY A 355 -2.01 21.37 -5.47
C GLY A 355 -2.02 20.10 -4.64
N ALA A 356 -0.84 19.63 -4.32
CA ALA A 356 -0.63 18.44 -3.48
C ALA A 356 0.52 18.70 -2.48
N PRO A 357 0.32 19.61 -1.49
CA PRO A 357 1.33 19.82 -0.45
C PRO A 357 1.31 18.67 0.56
N CYS A 358 2.44 18.48 1.26
CA CYS A 358 2.42 17.77 2.53
C CYS A 358 1.68 18.60 3.58
N PRO A 359 0.96 17.97 4.55
CA PRO A 359 0.48 18.67 5.73
C PRO A 359 1.66 19.28 6.50
N PRO A 360 1.43 20.38 7.27
CA PRO A 360 2.46 20.89 8.19
C PRO A 360 2.78 19.82 9.26
N GLU A 361 4.04 19.77 9.68
CA GLU A 361 4.48 18.95 10.82
C GLU A 361 3.95 19.51 12.15
#